data_dd61b96b1c167d1c78343ade9203968f
#
_entry.id   dd61b96b1c167d1c78343ade9203968f
#
_cell.length_a   1.000
_cell.length_b   1.000
_cell.length_c   1.000
_cell.angle_alpha   90.00
_cell.angle_beta   90.00
_cell.angle_gamma   90.00
#
_symmetry.space_group_name_H-M   'P 1'
#
loop_
_entity.id
_entity.type
_entity.pdbx_description
1 polymer ?
#
loop_
_entity_poly.entity_id
_entity_poly.type
_entity_poly.pdbx_seq_one_letter_code
_entity_poly.pdbx_strand_id
1 'polypeptide(L)'
;MVTCSNLKIKAYGKINLALDIVGKRDDGYHMLNTVMQSVSCFDLLDFTLSEGEGIELTCKLDSFPKGEDNIITKAYHAFADFTHIDFGCKITVNVEKNLPSQAGMGGGSADAAATLRALDFMFDTRLTDEQLCSIGVALGADVPFCITGGTRLCQGVGEIMRSEERRVGKECFGWWW
;
A
#
# COMPACT_ATOMS: atom_id res chain seq x y z
N MET A 1 -18.93 -5.94 -10.16
CA MET A 1 -18.74 -6.84 -11.34
C MET A 1 -17.25 -7.19 -11.39
N VAL A 2 -16.88 -8.47 -11.56
CA VAL A 2 -15.46 -8.88 -11.65
C VAL A 2 -14.88 -8.38 -12.97
N THR A 3 -13.81 -7.61 -12.94
CA THR A 3 -13.16 -7.03 -14.13
C THR A 3 -12.14 -7.98 -14.75
N CYS A 4 -11.42 -8.73 -13.92
CA CYS A 4 -10.46 -9.74 -14.35
C CYS A 4 -10.30 -10.84 -13.31
N SER A 5 -9.97 -12.06 -13.77
CA SER A 5 -9.75 -13.23 -12.89
C SER A 5 -8.29 -13.36 -12.42
N ASN A 6 -7.37 -12.67 -13.06
CA ASN A 6 -5.94 -12.66 -12.71
C ASN A 6 -5.38 -11.25 -12.79
N LEU A 7 -4.59 -10.85 -11.79
CA LEU A 7 -3.94 -9.55 -11.74
C LEU A 7 -2.56 -9.68 -11.09
N LYS A 8 -1.53 -9.15 -11.76
CA LYS A 8 -0.20 -8.99 -11.17
C LYS A 8 0.04 -7.53 -10.84
N ILE A 9 0.42 -7.24 -9.60
CA ILE A 9 0.69 -5.89 -9.12
C ILE A 9 2.04 -5.82 -8.40
N LYS A 10 2.74 -4.70 -8.60
CA LYS A 10 4.00 -4.41 -7.92
C LYS A 10 3.72 -3.60 -6.65
N ALA A 11 4.20 -4.10 -5.52
CA ALA A 11 4.15 -3.44 -4.23
C ALA A 11 5.49 -2.69 -4.00
N TYR A 12 5.56 -1.43 -4.41
CA TYR A 12 6.77 -0.63 -4.34
C TYR A 12 7.12 -0.25 -2.91
N GLY A 13 8.38 -0.47 -2.53
CA GLY A 13 8.92 -0.03 -1.25
C GLY A 13 9.08 1.49 -1.17
N LYS A 14 9.39 1.96 0.03
CA LYS A 14 9.69 3.37 0.33
C LYS A 14 11.00 3.49 1.08
N ILE A 15 11.57 4.70 1.04
CA ILE A 15 12.62 5.13 1.95
C ILE A 15 12.26 6.48 2.57
N ASN A 16 12.88 6.79 3.69
CA ASN A 16 12.82 8.11 4.29
C ASN A 16 14.11 8.85 3.89
N LEU A 17 13.99 9.90 3.07
CA LEU A 17 15.12 10.74 2.67
C LEU A 17 15.57 11.66 3.81
N ALA A 18 14.62 12.11 4.62
CA ALA A 18 14.84 12.85 5.85
C ALA A 18 13.81 12.37 6.88
N LEU A 19 14.19 12.32 8.15
CA LEU A 19 13.32 11.90 9.25
C LEU A 19 13.69 12.66 10.51
N ASP A 20 12.78 13.52 10.95
CA ASP A 20 12.87 14.23 12.22
C ASP A 20 11.76 13.79 13.17
N ILE A 21 12.11 13.57 14.43
CA ILE A 21 11.13 13.34 15.51
C ILE A 21 10.85 14.70 16.14
N VAL A 22 9.69 15.27 15.85
CA VAL A 22 9.33 16.63 16.28
C VAL A 22 8.53 16.67 17.58
N GLY A 23 8.16 15.50 18.12
CA GLY A 23 7.46 15.40 19.41
C GLY A 23 7.01 13.98 19.70
N LYS A 24 6.34 13.84 20.83
CA LYS A 24 5.69 12.59 21.26
C LYS A 24 4.27 12.91 21.68
N ARG A 25 3.32 12.10 21.22
CA ARG A 25 1.90 12.19 21.60
C ARG A 25 1.66 11.51 22.96
N ASP A 26 0.57 11.85 23.61
CA ASP A 26 0.18 11.26 24.90
C ASP A 26 -0.10 9.75 24.80
N ASP A 27 -0.48 9.26 23.60
CA ASP A 27 -0.67 7.83 23.28
C ASP A 27 0.64 7.06 23.05
N GLY A 28 1.81 7.75 23.17
CA GLY A 28 3.13 7.14 23.05
C GLY A 28 3.71 7.16 21.63
N TYR A 29 2.94 7.52 20.61
CA TYR A 29 3.45 7.66 19.23
C TYR A 29 4.34 8.89 19.09
N HIS A 30 5.37 8.75 18.26
CA HIS A 30 6.24 9.88 17.91
C HIS A 30 5.61 10.69 16.76
N MET A 31 5.62 12.00 16.92
CA MET A 31 5.28 12.91 15.81
C MET A 31 6.50 13.05 14.92
N LEU A 32 6.32 12.73 13.65
CA LEU A 32 7.36 12.71 12.63
C LEU A 32 7.20 13.89 11.67
N ASN A 33 8.32 14.35 11.15
CA ASN A 33 8.40 15.18 9.97
C ASN A 33 9.40 14.50 9.03
N THR A 34 8.91 13.89 7.96
CA THR A 34 9.71 13.02 7.11
C THR A 34 9.40 13.25 5.64
N VAL A 35 10.45 13.20 4.81
CA VAL A 35 10.29 13.12 3.36
C VAL A 35 10.41 11.67 2.96
N MET A 36 9.29 11.10 2.51
CA MET A 36 9.24 9.72 1.99
C MET A 36 9.35 9.73 0.47
N GLN A 37 10.04 8.70 -0.05
CA GLN A 37 10.26 8.49 -1.47
C GLN A 37 9.96 7.03 -1.84
N SER A 38 9.11 6.82 -2.86
CA SER A 38 8.95 5.50 -3.47
C SER A 38 10.23 5.08 -4.19
N VAL A 39 10.60 3.81 -4.07
CA VAL A 39 11.77 3.24 -4.74
C VAL A 39 11.37 2.20 -5.77
N SER A 40 12.27 1.87 -6.70
CA SER A 40 12.02 0.89 -7.77
C SER A 40 12.09 -0.57 -7.31
N CYS A 41 12.53 -0.83 -6.07
CA CYS A 41 12.44 -2.15 -5.45
C CYS A 41 11.00 -2.45 -5.07
N PHE A 42 10.51 -3.66 -5.35
CA PHE A 42 9.12 -4.04 -5.12
C PHE A 42 8.97 -5.53 -4.82
N ASP A 43 7.94 -5.87 -4.09
CA ASP A 43 7.38 -7.22 -4.02
C ASP A 43 6.37 -7.41 -5.15
N LEU A 44 6.19 -8.64 -5.62
CA LEU A 44 5.22 -8.95 -6.65
C LEU A 44 4.08 -9.78 -6.06
N LEU A 45 2.86 -9.31 -6.22
CA LEU A 45 1.65 -9.99 -5.79
C LEU A 45 0.87 -10.43 -7.04
N ASP A 46 0.57 -11.74 -7.12
CA ASP A 46 -0.19 -12.34 -8.21
C ASP A 46 -1.53 -12.85 -7.66
N PHE A 47 -2.60 -12.13 -7.97
CA PHE A 47 -3.97 -12.42 -7.54
C PHE A 47 -4.67 -13.31 -8.55
N THR A 48 -5.32 -14.37 -8.07
CA THR A 48 -6.12 -15.28 -8.88
C THR A 48 -7.47 -15.51 -8.20
N LEU A 49 -8.55 -15.37 -8.96
CA LEU A 49 -9.91 -15.71 -8.51
C LEU A 49 -10.26 -17.13 -8.93
N SER A 50 -10.91 -17.87 -8.03
CA SER A 50 -11.41 -19.22 -8.27
C SER A 50 -12.73 -19.45 -7.55
N GLU A 51 -13.36 -20.58 -7.80
CA GLU A 51 -14.55 -21.03 -7.04
C GLU A 51 -14.18 -21.22 -5.56
N GLY A 52 -15.09 -20.86 -4.67
CA GLY A 52 -14.94 -20.94 -3.22
C GLY A 52 -15.08 -19.58 -2.56
N GLU A 53 -14.58 -19.46 -1.32
CA GLU A 53 -14.68 -18.25 -0.50
C GLU A 53 -13.36 -17.94 0.20
N GLY A 54 -13.18 -16.67 0.58
CA GLY A 54 -12.08 -16.19 1.40
C GLY A 54 -10.79 -15.93 0.64
N ILE A 55 -9.70 -15.77 1.39
CA ILE A 55 -8.37 -15.46 0.85
C ILE A 55 -7.35 -16.55 1.25
N GLU A 56 -6.48 -16.90 0.34
CA GLU A 56 -5.36 -17.82 0.58
C GLU A 56 -4.05 -17.18 0.11
N LEU A 57 -3.03 -17.22 0.99
CA LEU A 57 -1.71 -16.67 0.69
C LEU A 57 -0.70 -17.78 0.42
N THR A 58 0.07 -17.61 -0.65
CA THR A 58 1.21 -18.48 -0.97
C THR A 58 2.49 -17.64 -1.11
N CYS A 59 3.59 -18.18 -0.61
CA CYS A 59 4.92 -17.56 -0.72
C CYS A 59 5.98 -18.66 -0.61
N LYS A 60 7.10 -18.48 -1.33
CA LYS A 60 8.24 -19.41 -1.28
C LYS A 60 9.03 -19.31 0.03
N LEU A 61 8.93 -18.18 0.76
CA LEU A 61 9.61 -18.01 2.04
C LEU A 61 8.82 -18.71 3.15
N ASP A 62 9.45 -19.63 3.85
CA ASP A 62 8.83 -20.37 4.98
C ASP A 62 8.47 -19.44 6.14
N SER A 63 9.24 -18.37 6.34
CA SER A 63 8.99 -17.38 7.39
C SER A 63 7.86 -16.38 7.08
N PHE A 64 7.28 -16.44 5.86
CA PHE A 64 6.18 -15.56 5.49
C PHE A 64 4.88 -16.04 6.17
N PRO A 65 4.23 -15.18 7.00
CA PRO A 65 2.97 -15.54 7.64
C PRO A 65 1.87 -15.68 6.58
N LYS A 66 1.10 -16.76 6.63
CA LYS A 66 0.05 -17.07 5.63
C LYS A 66 -1.37 -17.01 6.22
N GLY A 67 -1.50 -16.66 7.50
CA GLY A 67 -2.77 -16.65 8.24
C GLY A 67 -3.35 -15.24 8.41
N GLU A 68 -4.30 -15.14 9.35
CA GLU A 68 -5.06 -13.92 9.67
C GLU A 68 -4.18 -12.76 10.16
N ASP A 69 -2.99 -13.06 10.71
CA ASP A 69 -2.05 -12.02 11.14
C ASP A 69 -1.32 -11.32 9.99
N ASN A 70 -1.37 -11.88 8.77
CA ASN A 70 -0.75 -11.26 7.62
C ASN A 70 -1.47 -9.98 7.22
N ILE A 71 -0.68 -8.95 6.88
CA ILE A 71 -1.23 -7.64 6.53
C ILE A 71 -2.06 -7.67 5.22
N ILE A 72 -1.76 -8.59 4.29
CA ILE A 72 -2.54 -8.82 3.07
C ILE A 72 -3.94 -9.32 3.43
N THR A 73 -4.02 -10.31 4.35
CA THR A 73 -5.30 -10.83 4.85
C THR A 73 -6.08 -9.74 5.59
N LYS A 74 -5.41 -8.95 6.42
CA LYS A 74 -6.03 -7.81 7.10
C LYS A 74 -6.54 -6.76 6.10
N ALA A 75 -5.79 -6.49 5.03
CA ALA A 75 -6.22 -5.56 3.98
C ALA A 75 -7.46 -6.07 3.22
N TYR A 76 -7.51 -7.38 2.95
CA TYR A 76 -8.69 -8.02 2.36
C TYR A 76 -9.94 -7.82 3.21
N HIS A 77 -9.87 -8.12 4.53
CA HIS A 77 -11.01 -7.94 5.44
C HIS A 77 -11.40 -6.46 5.58
N ALA A 78 -10.43 -5.56 5.77
CA ALA A 78 -10.70 -4.14 5.90
C ALA A 78 -11.35 -3.55 4.63
N PHE A 79 -10.97 -4.04 3.45
CA PHE A 79 -11.59 -3.65 2.19
C PHE A 79 -13.03 -4.16 2.08
N ALA A 80 -13.28 -5.43 2.44
CA ALA A 80 -14.63 -6.01 2.45
C ALA A 80 -15.55 -5.25 3.41
N ASP A 81 -15.09 -4.97 4.63
CA ASP A 81 -15.85 -4.24 5.64
C ASP A 81 -16.19 -2.81 5.18
N PHE A 82 -15.22 -2.10 4.57
CA PHE A 82 -15.43 -0.73 4.10
C PHE A 82 -16.41 -0.65 2.92
N THR A 83 -16.30 -1.58 1.99
CA THR A 83 -17.12 -1.60 0.75
C THR A 83 -18.42 -2.36 0.90
N HIS A 84 -18.58 -3.12 1.99
CA HIS A 84 -19.69 -4.06 2.19
C HIS A 84 -19.84 -5.06 1.05
N ILE A 85 -18.73 -5.40 0.37
CA ILE A 85 -18.73 -6.34 -0.73
C ILE A 85 -18.66 -7.77 -0.23
N ASP A 86 -19.52 -8.61 -0.79
CA ASP A 86 -19.33 -10.06 -0.78
C ASP A 86 -18.60 -10.45 -2.07
N PHE A 87 -17.36 -10.93 -1.94
CA PHE A 87 -16.56 -11.28 -3.10
C PHE A 87 -17.14 -12.47 -3.88
N GLY A 88 -17.85 -13.40 -3.21
CA GLY A 88 -18.47 -14.58 -3.83
C GLY A 88 -17.47 -15.49 -4.55
N CYS A 89 -16.20 -15.40 -4.22
CA CYS A 89 -15.13 -16.19 -4.81
C CYS A 89 -13.96 -16.34 -3.82
N LYS A 90 -13.09 -17.32 -4.09
CA LYS A 90 -11.81 -17.47 -3.41
C LYS A 90 -10.75 -16.64 -4.10
N ILE A 91 -10.00 -15.87 -3.33
CA ILE A 91 -8.88 -15.06 -3.80
C ILE A 91 -7.58 -15.73 -3.35
N THR A 92 -6.77 -16.19 -4.30
CA THR A 92 -5.42 -16.70 -4.01
C THR A 92 -4.40 -15.63 -4.37
N VAL A 93 -3.50 -15.30 -3.42
CA VAL A 93 -2.43 -14.32 -3.63
C VAL A 93 -1.08 -15.03 -3.51
N ASN A 94 -0.37 -15.13 -4.63
CA ASN A 94 1.01 -15.61 -4.61
C ASN A 94 1.96 -14.42 -4.46
N VAL A 95 2.75 -14.43 -3.38
CA VAL A 95 3.63 -13.31 -3.01
C VAL A 95 5.09 -13.68 -3.28
N GLU A 96 5.74 -12.89 -4.12
CA GLU A 96 7.18 -12.94 -4.33
C GLU A 96 7.83 -11.77 -3.56
N LYS A 97 8.49 -12.11 -2.43
CA LYS A 97 9.11 -11.13 -1.55
C LYS A 97 10.53 -10.80 -2.02
N ASN A 98 10.74 -9.55 -2.44
CA ASN A 98 12.03 -9.00 -2.85
C ASN A 98 12.46 -7.83 -1.95
N LEU A 99 11.52 -7.19 -1.25
CA LEU A 99 11.83 -6.16 -0.28
C LEU A 99 12.39 -6.79 1.01
N PRO A 100 13.53 -6.28 1.53
CA PRO A 100 14.14 -6.83 2.72
C PRO A 100 13.23 -6.60 3.94
N SER A 101 13.11 -7.64 4.77
CA SER A 101 12.33 -7.57 6.00
C SER A 101 13.00 -6.65 7.01
N GLN A 102 12.22 -5.84 7.73
CA GLN A 102 12.67 -4.97 8.83
C GLN A 102 13.73 -3.91 8.44
N ALA A 103 13.89 -3.62 7.16
CA ALA A 103 14.85 -2.63 6.66
C ALA A 103 14.30 -1.20 6.56
N GLY A 104 13.14 -0.92 7.14
CA GLY A 104 12.50 0.41 7.04
C GLY A 104 11.93 0.74 5.67
N MET A 105 11.92 -0.21 4.73
CA MET A 105 11.42 -0.02 3.36
C MET A 105 9.90 -0.20 3.21
N GLY A 106 9.18 -0.44 4.30
CA GLY A 106 7.72 -0.51 4.30
C GLY A 106 7.14 -1.71 3.52
N GLY A 107 7.87 -2.85 3.42
CA GLY A 107 7.44 -3.99 2.60
C GLY A 107 6.04 -4.50 2.91
N GLY A 108 5.69 -4.67 4.19
CA GLY A 108 4.33 -5.05 4.57
C GLY A 108 3.29 -4.00 4.21
N SER A 109 3.59 -2.72 4.43
CA SER A 109 2.70 -1.61 4.06
C SER A 109 2.51 -1.51 2.54
N ALA A 110 3.56 -1.79 1.77
CA ALA A 110 3.49 -1.87 0.32
C ALA A 110 2.59 -3.03 -0.14
N ASP A 111 2.72 -4.22 0.49
CA ASP A 111 1.86 -5.37 0.20
C ASP A 111 0.38 -5.06 0.50
N ALA A 112 0.09 -4.42 1.64
CA ALA A 112 -1.26 -4.00 1.98
C ALA A 112 -1.83 -2.99 0.97
N ALA A 113 -1.06 -1.96 0.62
CA ALA A 113 -1.45 -0.95 -0.37
C ALA A 113 -1.73 -1.57 -1.74
N ALA A 114 -0.85 -2.48 -2.20
CA ALA A 114 -1.03 -3.21 -3.44
C ALA A 114 -2.29 -4.09 -3.40
N THR A 115 -2.59 -4.71 -2.25
CA THR A 115 -3.80 -5.52 -2.06
C THR A 115 -5.04 -4.66 -2.18
N LEU A 116 -5.12 -3.50 -1.49
CA LEU A 116 -6.25 -2.59 -1.59
C LEU A 116 -6.49 -2.12 -3.04
N ARG A 117 -5.43 -1.76 -3.76
CA ARG A 117 -5.48 -1.38 -5.18
C ARG A 117 -5.94 -2.53 -6.08
N ALA A 118 -5.44 -3.75 -5.81
CA ALA A 118 -5.82 -4.93 -6.59
C ALA A 118 -7.30 -5.24 -6.44
N LEU A 119 -7.82 -5.22 -5.22
CA LEU A 119 -9.23 -5.48 -4.93
C LEU A 119 -10.12 -4.40 -5.56
N ASP A 120 -9.76 -3.11 -5.43
CA ASP A 120 -10.49 -2.01 -6.06
C ASP A 120 -10.61 -2.21 -7.58
N PHE A 121 -9.50 -2.55 -8.23
CA PHE A 121 -9.47 -2.78 -9.67
C PHE A 121 -10.25 -4.04 -10.09
N MET A 122 -10.03 -5.17 -9.41
CA MET A 122 -10.63 -6.46 -9.77
C MET A 122 -12.15 -6.48 -9.60
N PHE A 123 -12.67 -5.76 -8.61
CA PHE A 123 -14.09 -5.71 -8.29
C PHE A 123 -14.78 -4.40 -8.74
N ASP A 124 -14.07 -3.53 -9.48
CA ASP A 124 -14.58 -2.26 -10.05
C ASP A 124 -15.31 -1.38 -9.01
N THR A 125 -14.73 -1.28 -7.80
CA THR A 125 -15.33 -0.50 -6.71
C THR A 125 -15.12 1.00 -6.88
N ARG A 126 -14.09 1.41 -7.65
CA ARG A 126 -13.80 2.81 -8.02
C ARG A 126 -13.59 3.73 -6.82
N LEU A 127 -12.92 3.22 -5.80
CA LEU A 127 -12.60 4.02 -4.63
C LEU A 127 -11.59 5.10 -5.00
N THR A 128 -11.75 6.28 -4.40
CA THR A 128 -10.74 7.34 -4.52
C THR A 128 -9.48 7.01 -3.71
N ASP A 129 -8.38 7.69 -4.00
CA ASP A 129 -7.14 7.54 -3.22
C ASP A 129 -7.37 7.85 -1.74
N GLU A 130 -8.22 8.84 -1.42
CA GLU A 130 -8.56 9.21 -0.05
C GLU A 130 -9.33 8.08 0.67
N GLN A 131 -10.25 7.40 -0.03
CA GLN A 131 -10.99 6.26 0.53
C GLN A 131 -10.07 5.07 0.77
N LEU A 132 -9.19 4.73 -0.19
CA LEU A 132 -8.19 3.68 0.00
C LEU A 132 -7.23 4.02 1.13
N CYS A 133 -6.78 5.28 1.25
CA CYS A 133 -5.95 5.74 2.35
C CYS A 133 -6.66 5.64 3.70
N SER A 134 -7.97 5.92 3.77
CA SER A 134 -8.74 5.77 5.01
C SER A 134 -8.79 4.33 5.50
N ILE A 135 -8.89 3.34 4.60
CA ILE A 135 -8.74 1.92 4.92
C ILE A 135 -7.31 1.64 5.38
N GLY A 136 -6.34 2.17 4.63
CA GLY A 136 -4.90 1.91 4.82
C GLY A 136 -4.35 2.39 6.16
N VAL A 137 -4.83 3.52 6.69
CA VAL A 137 -4.39 4.07 7.99
C VAL A 137 -4.58 3.07 9.13
N ALA A 138 -5.67 2.33 9.13
CA ALA A 138 -5.95 1.32 10.15
C ALA A 138 -5.02 0.10 10.06
N LEU A 139 -4.44 -0.16 8.88
CA LEU A 139 -3.51 -1.27 8.64
C LEU A 139 -2.07 -0.91 9.02
N GLY A 140 -1.69 0.36 8.84
CA GLY A 140 -0.36 0.84 9.19
C GLY A 140 -0.08 2.25 8.70
N ALA A 141 0.79 2.98 9.42
CA ALA A 141 1.09 4.39 9.16
C ALA A 141 1.70 4.66 7.77
N ASP A 142 2.46 3.71 7.22
CA ASP A 142 3.09 3.85 5.90
C ASP A 142 2.16 3.42 4.73
N VAL A 143 1.01 2.76 5.01
CA VAL A 143 0.12 2.25 3.95
C VAL A 143 -0.44 3.37 3.08
N PRO A 144 -0.91 4.51 3.63
CA PRO A 144 -1.38 5.64 2.81
C PRO A 144 -0.30 6.17 1.86
N PHE A 145 0.96 6.26 2.32
CA PHE A 145 2.06 6.64 1.44
C PHE A 145 2.27 5.61 0.31
N CYS A 146 2.24 4.31 0.61
CA CYS A 146 2.39 3.25 -0.41
C CYS A 146 1.22 3.24 -1.42
N ILE A 147 0.02 3.69 -1.02
CA ILE A 147 -1.12 3.87 -1.93
C ILE A 147 -0.86 5.02 -2.90
N THR A 148 -0.39 6.17 -2.40
CA THR A 148 -0.26 7.40 -3.19
C THR A 148 1.08 7.52 -3.92
N GLY A 149 2.14 6.96 -3.37
CA GLY A 149 3.49 6.96 -3.94
C GLY A 149 4.12 8.34 -4.16
N GLY A 150 5.21 8.36 -4.94
CA GLY A 150 5.95 9.58 -5.31
C GLY A 150 6.92 10.04 -4.24
N THR A 151 7.13 11.37 -4.16
CA THR A 151 7.90 12.06 -3.12
C THR A 151 6.94 12.91 -2.30
N ARG A 152 6.87 12.68 -0.98
CA ARG A 152 5.91 13.38 -0.12
C ARG A 152 6.52 13.78 1.22
N LEU A 153 6.19 14.99 1.66
CA LEU A 153 6.36 15.38 3.04
C LEU A 153 5.23 14.75 3.86
N CYS A 154 5.61 13.91 4.82
CA CYS A 154 4.69 13.22 5.71
C CYS A 154 4.89 13.73 7.13
N GLN A 155 3.79 14.07 7.79
CA GLN A 155 3.76 14.63 9.15
C GLN A 155 2.80 13.82 10.03
N GLY A 156 2.77 14.15 11.33
CA GLY A 156 1.96 13.38 12.29
C GLY A 156 2.63 12.06 12.62
N VAL A 157 1.94 10.94 12.51
CA VAL A 157 2.52 9.59 12.55
C VAL A 157 2.83 9.06 11.14
N GLY A 158 2.73 9.92 10.09
CA GLY A 158 2.99 9.62 8.68
C GLY A 158 1.75 9.78 7.78
N GLU A 159 0.58 10.03 8.36
CA GLU A 159 -0.71 10.10 7.67
C GLU A 159 -1.01 11.45 7.01
N ILE A 160 -0.38 12.54 7.47
CA ILE A 160 -0.58 13.87 6.89
C ILE A 160 0.43 14.04 5.76
N MET A 161 -0.02 13.89 4.51
CA MET A 161 0.85 13.89 3.35
C MET A 161 0.65 15.12 2.48
N ARG A 162 1.78 15.76 2.09
CA ARG A 162 1.83 16.81 1.09
C ARG A 162 2.75 16.39 -0.04
N SER A 163 2.32 16.56 -1.29
CA SER A 163 3.18 16.30 -2.45
C SER A 163 4.32 17.32 -2.49
N GLU A 164 5.56 16.84 -2.54
CA GLU A 164 6.76 17.65 -2.77
C GLU A 164 7.15 17.66 -4.26
N GLU A 165 6.37 17.04 -5.12
CA GLU A 165 6.58 17.14 -6.55
C GLU A 165 6.36 18.59 -6.99
N ARG A 166 7.44 19.26 -7.39
CA ARG A 166 7.37 20.55 -8.03
C ARG A 166 6.60 20.38 -9.33
N ARG A 167 5.41 20.97 -9.44
CA ARG A 167 4.82 21.19 -10.75
C ARG A 167 5.76 22.14 -11.48
N VAL A 168 6.57 21.59 -12.37
CA VAL A 168 7.31 22.39 -13.34
C VAL A 168 6.21 23.02 -14.20
N GLY A 169 5.95 24.31 -13.99
CA GLY A 169 4.99 25.06 -14.79
C GLY A 169 5.41 24.99 -16.25
N LYS A 170 4.46 25.14 -17.16
CA LYS A 170 4.71 25.19 -18.62
C LYS A 170 5.76 26.23 -19.03
N GLU A 171 6.11 27.13 -18.14
CA GLU A 171 7.10 28.20 -18.33
C GLU A 171 8.55 27.72 -18.40
N CYS A 172 8.86 26.49 -17.93
CA CYS A 172 10.21 25.93 -18.01
C CYS A 172 10.53 25.23 -19.35
N PHE A 173 9.56 25.05 -20.22
CA PHE A 173 9.78 24.44 -21.54
C PHE A 173 10.17 25.43 -22.65
N GLY A 174 10.36 26.72 -22.34
CA GLY A 174 10.60 27.78 -23.33
C GLY A 174 12.07 28.12 -23.61
N TRP A 175 13.06 27.50 -22.99
CA TRP A 175 14.46 27.94 -23.07
C TRP A 175 15.45 26.83 -23.41
N TRP A 176 15.17 26.03 -24.42
CA TRP A 176 16.19 25.20 -25.07
C TRP A 176 15.92 25.18 -26.59
N TRP A 177 16.40 26.19 -27.25
CA TRP A 177 16.82 26.22 -28.67
C TRP A 177 18.16 26.93 -28.76
#